data_48089b905884a1616c90d8114ccf1ccb
#
_entry.id   48089b905884a1616c90d8114ccf1ccb
#
_cell.length_a   1.000
_cell.length_b   1.000
_cell.length_c   1.000
_cell.angle_alpha   90.00
_cell.angle_beta   90.00
_cell.angle_gamma   90.00
#
_symmetry.space_group_name_H-M   'P 1'
#
loop_
_entity.id
_entity.type
_entity.pdbx_description
1 polymer ?
#
loop_
_entity_poly.entity_id
_entity_poly.type
_entity_poly.pdbx_seq_one_letter_code
_entity_poly.pdbx_strand_id
1 'polypeptide(L)'
;SPTNTDIESTMAMMYSRPFIQDFIVKHGLMTKIFEDDWNKENNSWKSEEPSLIDAYEVIRKAIKIEFDPVAWTRRQIGYATIDVAWKDKETAAYIVNNLVIDINTFLSAKMIKESEKSIAFLDDQFTKTNVLSVRESLSKLKTEQLRNMMLANSSEDFALTVIDDALPPEFPTSPKRVQFVFIATSLGFLASIILIFLKDSIVPILKRLKFSL
;
A
#
# COMPACT_ATOMS: atom_id res chain seq x y z
N SER A 1 -19.97 -10.10 -7.60
CA SER A 1 -19.12 -8.94 -7.86
C SER A 1 -18.74 -8.34 -6.53
N PRO A 2 -17.48 -7.99 -6.28
CA PRO A 2 -17.07 -7.34 -5.04
C PRO A 2 -17.88 -6.04 -4.84
N THR A 3 -18.35 -5.83 -3.63
CA THR A 3 -19.00 -4.57 -3.23
C THR A 3 -17.91 -3.54 -2.85
N ASN A 4 -18.26 -2.23 -2.77
CA ASN A 4 -17.32 -1.20 -2.31
C ASN A 4 -16.72 -1.55 -0.94
N THR A 5 -17.50 -2.15 -0.05
CA THR A 5 -17.03 -2.61 1.27
C THR A 5 -15.98 -3.70 1.16
N ASP A 6 -16.08 -4.58 0.15
CA ASP A 6 -15.10 -5.64 -0.08
C ASP A 6 -13.77 -5.07 -0.60
N ILE A 7 -13.81 -4.03 -1.45
CA ILE A 7 -12.61 -3.35 -1.96
C ILE A 7 -11.90 -2.61 -0.84
N GLU A 8 -12.60 -1.82 -0.02
CA GLU A 8 -12.01 -1.12 1.13
C GLU A 8 -11.37 -2.09 2.13
N SER A 9 -12.04 -3.20 2.41
CA SER A 9 -11.49 -4.23 3.31
C SER A 9 -10.26 -4.91 2.72
N THR A 10 -10.24 -5.16 1.41
CA THR A 10 -9.09 -5.70 0.68
C THR A 10 -7.90 -4.73 0.74
N MET A 11 -8.13 -3.44 0.51
CA MET A 11 -7.08 -2.41 0.61
C MET A 11 -6.52 -2.32 2.04
N ALA A 12 -7.38 -2.38 3.05
CA ALA A 12 -6.95 -2.40 4.45
C ALA A 12 -6.07 -3.64 4.76
N MET A 13 -6.39 -4.80 4.16
CA MET A 13 -5.59 -6.01 4.31
C MET A 13 -4.23 -5.91 3.61
N MET A 14 -4.12 -5.19 2.49
CA MET A 14 -2.84 -4.93 1.83
C MET A 14 -1.87 -4.13 2.70
N TYR A 15 -2.37 -3.29 3.62
CA TYR A 15 -1.56 -2.59 4.62
C TYR A 15 -1.33 -3.38 5.90
N SER A 16 -1.93 -4.57 6.02
CA SER A 16 -1.79 -5.35 7.24
C SER A 16 -0.37 -5.89 7.41
N ARG A 17 0.09 -5.91 8.67
CA ARG A 17 1.41 -6.44 9.00
C ARG A 17 1.62 -7.89 8.53
N PRO A 18 0.70 -8.83 8.76
CA PRO A 18 0.88 -10.21 8.32
C PRO A 18 1.09 -10.32 6.81
N PHE A 19 0.29 -9.59 6.02
CA PHE A 19 0.40 -9.62 4.56
C PHE A 19 1.72 -9.04 4.07
N ILE A 20 2.09 -7.82 4.52
CA ILE A 20 3.32 -7.16 4.06
C ILE A 20 4.58 -7.96 4.50
N GLN A 21 4.59 -8.52 5.71
CA GLN A 21 5.72 -9.33 6.17
C GLN A 21 5.88 -10.61 5.35
N ASP A 22 4.78 -11.30 5.04
CA ASP A 22 4.79 -12.48 4.16
C ASP A 22 5.28 -12.10 2.76
N PHE A 23 4.79 -11.00 2.20
CA PHE A 23 5.23 -10.45 0.92
C PHE A 23 6.74 -10.17 0.88
N ILE A 24 7.29 -9.51 1.91
CA ILE A 24 8.73 -9.21 2.01
C ILE A 24 9.56 -10.49 2.00
N VAL A 25 9.16 -11.48 2.78
CA VAL A 25 9.87 -12.77 2.89
C VAL A 25 9.77 -13.55 1.58
N LYS A 26 8.57 -13.68 1.02
CA LYS A 26 8.30 -14.42 -0.22
C LYS A 26 9.11 -13.89 -1.40
N HIS A 27 9.24 -12.58 -1.53
CA HIS A 27 9.94 -11.93 -2.63
C HIS A 27 11.39 -11.56 -2.32
N GLY A 28 11.90 -11.94 -1.16
CA GLY A 28 13.30 -11.67 -0.77
C GLY A 28 13.66 -10.18 -0.75
N LEU A 29 12.70 -9.32 -0.36
CA LEU A 29 12.87 -7.87 -0.47
C LEU A 29 13.79 -7.28 0.59
N MET A 30 14.17 -8.02 1.65
CA MET A 30 15.04 -7.52 2.72
C MET A 30 16.32 -6.87 2.18
N THR A 31 17.02 -7.54 1.25
CA THR A 31 18.26 -7.05 0.67
C THR A 31 18.08 -5.83 -0.26
N LYS A 32 16.88 -5.65 -0.81
CA LYS A 32 16.53 -4.48 -1.64
C LYS A 32 16.07 -3.29 -0.78
N ILE A 33 15.40 -3.55 0.33
CA ILE A 33 14.95 -2.55 1.29
C ILE A 33 16.15 -1.92 1.98
N PHE A 34 17.10 -2.73 2.41
CA PHE A 34 18.31 -2.33 3.15
C PHE A 34 19.56 -2.52 2.29
N GLU A 35 19.51 -2.05 1.03
CA GLU A 35 20.60 -2.21 0.07
C GLU A 35 21.92 -1.58 0.57
N ASP A 36 21.82 -0.48 1.31
CA ASP A 36 22.98 0.21 1.88
C ASP A 36 23.65 -0.61 2.98
N ASP A 37 22.94 -1.51 3.67
CA ASP A 37 23.43 -2.38 4.75
C ASP A 37 23.80 -3.78 4.25
N TRP A 38 23.56 -4.07 2.96
CA TRP A 38 23.86 -5.36 2.35
C TRP A 38 25.21 -5.33 1.62
N ASN A 39 26.07 -6.31 1.90
CA ASN A 39 27.31 -6.53 1.15
C ASN A 39 27.07 -7.56 0.03
N LYS A 40 27.04 -7.07 -1.21
CA LYS A 40 26.81 -7.89 -2.42
C LYS A 40 27.95 -8.89 -2.70
N GLU A 41 29.18 -8.56 -2.29
CA GLU A 41 30.35 -9.42 -2.56
C GLU A 41 30.34 -10.67 -1.66
N ASN A 42 29.98 -10.50 -0.40
CA ASN A 42 30.02 -11.57 0.59
C ASN A 42 28.64 -12.19 0.87
N ASN A 43 27.56 -11.70 0.22
CA ASN A 43 26.18 -12.08 0.49
C ASN A 43 25.86 -12.09 2.00
N SER A 44 26.23 -11.03 2.70
CA SER A 44 26.05 -10.90 4.14
C SER A 44 25.67 -9.48 4.55
N TRP A 45 25.04 -9.34 5.70
CA TRP A 45 24.79 -8.02 6.29
C TRP A 45 26.10 -7.40 6.77
N LYS A 46 26.28 -6.09 6.57
CA LYS A 46 27.45 -5.33 7.04
C LYS A 46 27.49 -5.23 8.57
N SER A 47 26.32 -5.27 9.18
CA SER A 47 26.08 -5.21 10.61
C SER A 47 25.05 -6.27 11.00
N GLU A 48 24.27 -6.05 12.05
CA GLU A 48 23.15 -6.90 12.45
C GLU A 48 22.06 -6.89 11.36
N GLU A 49 21.41 -8.04 11.14
CA GLU A 49 20.32 -8.17 10.18
C GLU A 49 19.15 -7.28 10.60
N PRO A 50 18.65 -6.40 9.70
CA PRO A 50 17.50 -5.55 10.00
C PRO A 50 16.26 -6.36 10.33
N SER A 51 15.42 -5.82 11.21
CA SER A 51 14.22 -6.52 11.61
C SER A 51 13.15 -6.52 10.52
N LEU A 52 12.32 -7.56 10.48
CA LEU A 52 11.17 -7.63 9.57
C LEU A 52 10.12 -6.54 9.88
N ILE A 53 10.14 -5.98 11.11
CA ILE A 53 9.28 -4.86 11.51
C ILE A 53 9.73 -3.58 10.82
N ASP A 54 11.05 -3.33 10.77
CA ASP A 54 11.59 -2.15 10.08
C ASP A 54 11.34 -2.24 8.58
N ALA A 55 11.51 -3.41 7.99
CA ALA A 55 11.19 -3.67 6.59
C ALA A 55 9.69 -3.42 6.29
N TYR A 56 8.79 -3.86 7.17
CA TYR A 56 7.37 -3.58 7.07
C TYR A 56 7.08 -2.07 7.02
N GLU A 57 7.70 -1.28 7.90
CA GLU A 57 7.48 0.18 7.94
C GLU A 57 7.97 0.87 6.66
N VAL A 58 9.07 0.40 6.05
CA VAL A 58 9.56 0.92 4.77
C VAL A 58 8.58 0.62 3.64
N ILE A 59 8.17 -0.63 3.48
CA ILE A 59 7.22 -1.04 2.42
C ILE A 59 5.87 -0.36 2.62
N ARG A 60 5.34 -0.30 3.84
CA ARG A 60 4.07 0.35 4.15
C ARG A 60 4.05 1.83 3.77
N LYS A 61 5.17 2.53 3.96
CA LYS A 61 5.32 3.95 3.57
C LYS A 61 5.51 4.12 2.06
N ALA A 62 6.11 3.14 1.40
CA ALA A 62 6.34 3.17 -0.05
C ALA A 62 5.05 2.91 -0.85
N ILE A 63 4.12 2.12 -0.32
CA ILE A 63 2.84 1.79 -0.96
C ILE A 63 1.83 2.91 -0.70
N LYS A 64 1.18 3.37 -1.77
CA LYS A 64 0.04 4.27 -1.73
C LYS A 64 -1.10 3.66 -2.52
N ILE A 65 -2.25 3.47 -1.87
CA ILE A 65 -3.45 2.94 -2.50
C ILE A 65 -4.52 4.03 -2.44
N GLU A 66 -5.01 4.43 -3.59
CA GLU A 66 -6.11 5.39 -3.74
C GLU A 66 -7.32 4.69 -4.33
N PHE A 67 -8.48 4.89 -3.72
CA PHE A 67 -9.75 4.38 -4.20
C PHE A 67 -10.57 5.52 -4.79
N ASP A 68 -10.99 5.36 -6.05
CA ASP A 68 -11.88 6.30 -6.71
C ASP A 68 -13.25 5.62 -6.91
N PRO A 69 -14.27 5.99 -6.12
CA PRO A 69 -15.63 5.52 -6.33
C PRO A 69 -16.20 6.21 -7.57
N VAL A 70 -16.26 5.53 -8.70
CA VAL A 70 -16.88 6.07 -9.92
C VAL A 70 -18.38 6.32 -9.68
N ALA A 71 -18.71 7.56 -9.36
CA ALA A 71 -20.07 8.00 -8.99
C ALA A 71 -21.07 8.02 -10.17
N TRP A 72 -20.66 7.73 -11.41
CA TRP A 72 -21.46 8.00 -12.62
C TRP A 72 -22.21 6.80 -13.20
N THR A 73 -21.99 5.61 -12.73
CA THR A 73 -22.70 4.43 -13.22
C THR A 73 -23.64 3.85 -12.16
N ARG A 74 -24.83 3.46 -12.55
CA ARG A 74 -25.81 2.72 -11.69
C ARG A 74 -25.26 1.40 -11.12
N ARG A 75 -24.12 0.94 -11.62
CA ARG A 75 -23.27 -0.09 -11.02
C ARG A 75 -22.11 0.67 -10.35
N GLN A 76 -22.09 0.67 -9.05
CA GLN A 76 -21.00 1.22 -8.22
C GLN A 76 -19.73 0.35 -8.41
N ILE A 77 -19.10 0.48 -9.57
CA ILE A 77 -17.83 -0.17 -9.84
C ILE A 77 -16.77 0.88 -9.48
N GLY A 78 -16.13 0.71 -8.34
CA GLY A 78 -14.94 1.48 -7.97
C GLY A 78 -13.68 0.83 -8.54
N TYR A 79 -12.65 1.63 -8.82
CA TYR A 79 -11.31 1.14 -9.10
C TYR A 79 -10.35 1.67 -8.05
N ALA A 80 -9.27 0.93 -7.82
CA ALA A 80 -8.19 1.33 -6.95
C ALA A 80 -6.92 1.51 -7.78
N THR A 81 -6.18 2.58 -7.49
CA THR A 81 -4.84 2.81 -8.04
C THR A 81 -3.82 2.48 -6.96
N ILE A 82 -2.83 1.67 -7.31
CA ILE A 82 -1.75 1.28 -6.42
C ILE A 82 -0.45 1.88 -6.95
N ASP A 83 0.13 2.79 -6.18
CA ASP A 83 1.41 3.39 -6.48
C ASP A 83 2.48 2.90 -5.49
N VAL A 84 3.69 2.67 -5.99
CA VAL A 84 4.83 2.33 -5.14
C VAL A 84 5.99 3.28 -5.42
N ALA A 85 6.41 4.01 -4.40
CA ALA A 85 7.56 4.87 -4.46
C ALA A 85 8.84 4.08 -4.13
N TRP A 86 9.70 3.85 -5.13
CA TRP A 86 10.94 3.10 -4.98
C TRP A 86 12.11 3.78 -5.70
N LYS A 87 13.35 3.48 -5.27
CA LYS A 87 14.57 4.03 -5.92
C LYS A 87 14.75 3.51 -7.34
N ASP A 88 14.53 2.21 -7.53
CA ASP A 88 14.63 1.53 -8.81
C ASP A 88 13.24 1.30 -9.42
N LYS A 89 13.06 1.78 -10.65
CA LYS A 89 11.79 1.74 -11.36
C LYS A 89 11.30 0.32 -11.68
N GLU A 90 12.23 -0.60 -11.94
CA GLU A 90 11.90 -1.99 -12.25
C GLU A 90 11.41 -2.71 -10.99
N THR A 91 12.06 -2.45 -9.86
CA THR A 91 11.62 -2.96 -8.56
C THR A 91 10.28 -2.35 -8.15
N ALA A 92 10.00 -1.07 -8.45
CA ALA A 92 8.70 -0.46 -8.20
C ALA A 92 7.58 -1.21 -8.95
N ALA A 93 7.72 -1.39 -10.25
CA ALA A 93 6.75 -2.12 -11.08
C ALA A 93 6.59 -3.59 -10.62
N TYR A 94 7.70 -4.25 -10.29
CA TYR A 94 7.69 -5.61 -9.76
C TYR A 94 6.87 -5.71 -8.47
N ILE A 95 7.08 -4.79 -7.53
CA ILE A 95 6.33 -4.78 -6.25
C ILE A 95 4.84 -4.60 -6.52
N VAL A 96 4.42 -3.62 -7.35
CA VAL A 96 2.99 -3.38 -7.63
C VAL A 96 2.32 -4.61 -8.23
N ASN A 97 2.90 -5.18 -9.29
CA ASN A 97 2.30 -6.30 -10.01
C ASN A 97 2.18 -7.54 -9.11
N ASN A 98 3.23 -7.85 -8.33
CA ASN A 98 3.18 -8.98 -7.41
C ASN A 98 2.29 -8.73 -6.18
N LEU A 99 2.13 -7.49 -5.74
CA LEU A 99 1.26 -7.16 -4.63
C LEU A 99 -0.20 -7.54 -4.90
N VAL A 100 -0.68 -7.31 -6.15
CA VAL A 100 -2.04 -7.68 -6.55
C VAL A 100 -2.21 -9.20 -6.64
N ILE A 101 -1.24 -9.91 -7.19
CA ILE A 101 -1.25 -11.38 -7.26
C ILE A 101 -1.28 -11.98 -5.85
N ASP A 102 -0.44 -11.46 -4.98
CA ASP A 102 -0.31 -11.99 -3.61
C ASP A 102 -1.50 -11.68 -2.74
N ILE A 103 -2.14 -10.50 -2.87
CA ILE A 103 -3.35 -10.22 -2.10
C ILE A 103 -4.51 -11.11 -2.53
N ASN A 104 -4.65 -11.40 -3.84
CA ASN A 104 -5.63 -12.33 -4.34
C ASN A 104 -5.41 -13.74 -3.76
N THR A 105 -4.17 -14.22 -3.77
CA THR A 105 -3.79 -15.51 -3.19
C THR A 105 -4.03 -15.54 -1.67
N PHE A 106 -3.66 -14.49 -0.96
CA PHE A 106 -3.83 -14.39 0.49
C PHE A 106 -5.31 -14.39 0.88
N LEU A 107 -6.15 -13.63 0.17
CA LEU A 107 -7.59 -13.56 0.45
C LEU A 107 -8.31 -14.85 0.08
N SER A 108 -7.94 -15.47 -1.04
CA SER A 108 -8.43 -16.79 -1.45
C SER A 108 -8.12 -17.84 -0.38
N ALA A 109 -6.86 -17.95 0.04
CA ALA A 109 -6.46 -18.89 1.08
C ALA A 109 -7.17 -18.62 2.44
N LYS A 110 -7.36 -17.36 2.79
CA LYS A 110 -8.10 -16.96 3.98
C LYS A 110 -9.56 -17.40 3.89
N MET A 111 -10.23 -17.14 2.78
CA MET A 111 -11.64 -17.52 2.55
C MET A 111 -11.81 -19.04 2.61
N ILE A 112 -10.93 -19.80 1.97
CA ILE A 112 -10.94 -21.27 2.02
C ILE A 112 -10.85 -21.74 3.47
N LYS A 113 -9.88 -21.25 4.22
CA LYS A 113 -9.68 -21.62 5.62
C LYS A 113 -10.86 -21.27 6.52
N GLU A 114 -11.50 -20.13 6.32
CA GLU A 114 -12.67 -19.70 7.07
C GLU A 114 -13.90 -20.56 6.70
N SER A 115 -14.09 -20.88 5.41
CA SER A 115 -15.14 -21.77 4.94
C SER A 115 -14.99 -23.18 5.47
N GLU A 116 -13.78 -23.74 5.49
CA GLU A 116 -13.48 -25.06 6.08
C GLU A 116 -13.86 -25.13 7.56
N LYS A 117 -13.48 -24.11 8.35
CA LYS A 117 -13.86 -24.01 9.76
C LYS A 117 -15.38 -23.95 9.97
N SER A 118 -16.05 -23.13 9.11
CA SER A 118 -17.49 -22.99 9.17
C SER A 118 -18.20 -24.31 8.82
N ILE A 119 -17.73 -25.02 7.78
CA ILE A 119 -18.26 -26.34 7.40
C ILE A 119 -18.07 -27.34 8.53
N ALA A 120 -16.89 -27.42 9.13
CA ALA A 120 -16.65 -28.32 10.26
C ALA A 120 -17.59 -28.05 11.45
N PHE A 121 -17.82 -26.78 11.76
CA PHE A 121 -18.78 -26.38 12.78
C PHE A 121 -20.22 -26.77 12.42
N LEU A 122 -20.64 -26.52 11.17
CA LEU A 122 -21.99 -26.88 10.70
C LEU A 122 -22.20 -28.40 10.73
N ASP A 123 -21.19 -29.18 10.37
CA ASP A 123 -21.25 -30.67 10.43
C ASP A 123 -21.41 -31.17 11.88
N ASP A 124 -20.69 -30.57 12.82
CA ASP A 124 -20.85 -30.89 14.25
C ASP A 124 -22.28 -30.56 14.74
N GLN A 125 -22.82 -29.38 14.36
CA GLN A 125 -24.20 -29.04 14.72
C GLN A 125 -25.25 -29.95 14.04
N PHE A 126 -24.99 -30.37 12.81
CA PHE A 126 -25.87 -31.27 12.08
C PHE A 126 -26.02 -32.63 12.74
N THR A 127 -24.97 -33.15 13.39
CA THR A 127 -25.02 -34.39 14.16
C THR A 127 -25.76 -34.27 15.49
N LYS A 128 -25.83 -33.06 16.06
CA LYS A 128 -26.44 -32.76 17.37
C LYS A 128 -27.94 -32.48 17.31
N THR A 129 -28.50 -32.22 16.13
CA THR A 129 -29.92 -31.88 15.98
C THR A 129 -30.68 -32.94 15.20
N ASN A 130 -31.88 -33.27 15.68
CA ASN A 130 -32.84 -34.14 14.97
C ASN A 130 -34.02 -33.35 14.42
N VAL A 131 -34.07 -32.02 14.59
CA VAL A 131 -35.16 -31.18 14.12
C VAL A 131 -34.99 -30.92 12.61
N LEU A 132 -35.96 -31.37 11.80
CA LEU A 132 -35.86 -31.30 10.33
C LEU A 132 -35.62 -29.89 9.81
N SER A 133 -36.36 -28.90 10.29
CA SER A 133 -36.21 -27.49 9.83
C SER A 133 -34.83 -26.90 10.16
N VAL A 134 -34.22 -27.31 11.28
CA VAL A 134 -32.84 -26.88 11.64
C VAL A 134 -31.86 -27.55 10.70
N ARG A 135 -31.99 -28.84 10.42
CA ARG A 135 -31.11 -29.57 9.48
C ARG A 135 -31.15 -28.98 8.08
N GLU A 136 -32.36 -28.60 7.59
CA GLU A 136 -32.49 -27.90 6.30
C GLU A 136 -31.76 -26.57 6.29
N SER A 137 -31.88 -25.79 7.35
CA SER A 137 -31.18 -24.50 7.49
C SER A 137 -29.65 -24.68 7.53
N LEU A 138 -29.16 -25.67 8.29
CA LEU A 138 -27.71 -26.00 8.35
C LEU A 138 -27.20 -26.46 6.96
N SER A 139 -27.99 -27.25 6.22
CA SER A 139 -27.61 -27.68 4.86
C SER A 139 -27.50 -26.50 3.90
N LYS A 140 -28.40 -25.52 3.98
CA LYS A 140 -28.33 -24.29 3.16
C LYS A 140 -27.07 -23.50 3.48
N LEU A 141 -26.77 -23.27 4.77
CA LEU A 141 -25.55 -22.58 5.20
C LEU A 141 -24.27 -23.31 4.74
N LYS A 142 -24.26 -24.65 4.86
CA LYS A 142 -23.13 -25.47 4.37
C LYS A 142 -22.94 -25.33 2.85
N THR A 143 -24.02 -25.35 2.08
CA THR A 143 -23.98 -25.15 0.63
C THR A 143 -23.42 -23.77 0.27
N GLU A 144 -23.75 -22.75 1.02
CA GLU A 144 -23.22 -21.40 0.83
C GLU A 144 -21.70 -21.36 1.12
N GLN A 145 -21.23 -21.98 2.20
CA GLN A 145 -19.80 -22.06 2.50
C GLN A 145 -19.02 -22.85 1.44
N LEU A 146 -19.56 -23.96 0.96
CA LEU A 146 -18.98 -24.71 -0.16
C LEU A 146 -18.89 -23.87 -1.42
N ARG A 147 -19.93 -23.09 -1.73
CA ARG A 147 -19.90 -22.17 -2.87
C ARG A 147 -18.80 -21.11 -2.71
N ASN A 148 -18.67 -20.49 -1.53
CA ASN A 148 -17.62 -19.50 -1.26
C ASN A 148 -16.24 -20.10 -1.43
N MET A 149 -16.03 -21.30 -0.91
CA MET A 149 -14.77 -22.03 -1.06
C MET A 149 -14.46 -22.38 -2.53
N MET A 150 -15.46 -22.78 -3.31
CA MET A 150 -15.30 -23.05 -4.74
C MET A 150 -14.95 -21.78 -5.52
N LEU A 151 -15.60 -20.65 -5.24
CA LEU A 151 -15.29 -19.37 -5.86
C LEU A 151 -13.87 -18.92 -5.54
N ALA A 152 -13.44 -19.06 -4.29
CA ALA A 152 -12.08 -18.72 -3.87
C ALA A 152 -11.02 -19.60 -4.56
N ASN A 153 -11.32 -20.86 -4.83
CA ASN A 153 -10.39 -21.81 -5.45
C ASN A 153 -10.36 -21.74 -6.98
N SER A 154 -11.40 -21.20 -7.62
CA SER A 154 -11.56 -21.20 -9.08
C SER A 154 -11.10 -19.93 -9.77
N SER A 155 -10.82 -18.86 -9.02
CA SER A 155 -10.52 -17.54 -9.58
C SER A 155 -9.13 -17.08 -9.17
N GLU A 156 -8.25 -16.84 -10.16
CA GLU A 156 -6.96 -16.18 -9.93
C GLU A 156 -7.16 -14.74 -9.47
N ASP A 157 -8.18 -14.07 -10.01
CA ASP A 157 -8.60 -12.71 -9.67
C ASP A 157 -9.73 -12.72 -8.63
N PHE A 158 -9.46 -13.32 -7.47
CA PHE A 158 -10.50 -13.54 -6.45
C PHE A 158 -11.08 -12.25 -5.87
N ALA A 159 -10.22 -11.29 -5.54
CA ALA A 159 -10.61 -10.03 -4.88
C ALA A 159 -10.42 -8.81 -5.79
N LEU A 160 -9.33 -8.76 -6.53
CA LEU A 160 -8.98 -7.64 -7.40
C LEU A 160 -8.64 -8.16 -8.80
N THR A 161 -9.25 -7.55 -9.82
CA THR A 161 -8.90 -7.79 -11.23
C THR A 161 -8.00 -6.66 -11.70
N VAL A 162 -6.86 -7.00 -12.28
CA VAL A 162 -5.94 -6.02 -12.87
C VAL A 162 -6.58 -5.43 -14.12
N ILE A 163 -6.67 -4.10 -14.17
CA ILE A 163 -7.15 -3.37 -15.35
C ILE A 163 -5.97 -2.98 -16.23
N ASP A 164 -4.87 -2.54 -15.59
CA ASP A 164 -3.65 -2.10 -16.25
C ASP A 164 -2.44 -2.49 -15.40
N ASP A 165 -1.47 -3.14 -16.02
CA ASP A 165 -0.25 -3.58 -15.35
C ASP A 165 0.67 -2.39 -15.07
N ALA A 166 1.38 -2.43 -13.93
CA ALA A 166 2.37 -1.43 -13.63
C ALA A 166 3.58 -1.54 -14.55
N LEU A 167 3.85 -0.46 -15.29
CA LEU A 167 5.04 -0.33 -16.13
C LEU A 167 6.08 0.56 -15.45
N PRO A 168 7.39 0.26 -15.62
CA PRO A 168 8.45 1.12 -15.12
C PRO A 168 8.34 2.53 -15.74
N PRO A 169 8.25 3.60 -14.94
CA PRO A 169 8.10 4.95 -15.46
C PRO A 169 9.32 5.38 -16.28
N GLU A 170 9.10 6.09 -17.39
CA GLU A 170 10.19 6.63 -18.22
C GLU A 170 10.96 7.74 -17.50
N PHE A 171 10.26 8.55 -16.70
CA PHE A 171 10.82 9.67 -15.96
C PHE A 171 10.61 9.53 -14.45
N PRO A 172 11.57 9.99 -13.62
CA PRO A 172 11.41 9.99 -12.18
C PRO A 172 10.29 10.93 -11.74
N THR A 173 9.35 10.42 -10.94
CA THR A 173 8.21 11.18 -10.42
C THR A 173 8.58 12.08 -9.22
N SER A 174 9.71 11.79 -8.54
CA SER A 174 10.20 12.53 -7.38
C SER A 174 11.75 12.56 -7.39
N PRO A 175 12.40 13.63 -6.89
CA PRO A 175 11.81 14.90 -6.48
C PRO A 175 11.40 15.78 -7.68
N LYS A 176 10.34 16.57 -7.51
CA LYS A 176 9.88 17.53 -8.54
C LYS A 176 10.83 18.72 -8.62
N ARG A 177 12.00 18.54 -9.25
CA ARG A 177 13.12 19.49 -9.28
C ARG A 177 12.71 20.90 -9.73
N VAL A 178 11.85 21.00 -10.75
CA VAL A 178 11.35 22.28 -11.27
C VAL A 178 10.58 23.07 -10.19
N GLN A 179 9.76 22.40 -9.39
CA GLN A 179 9.01 23.04 -8.30
C GLN A 179 9.95 23.57 -7.20
N PHE A 180 10.99 22.80 -6.83
CA PHE A 180 11.97 23.25 -5.84
C PHE A 180 12.76 24.47 -6.32
N VAL A 181 13.17 24.49 -7.60
CA VAL A 181 13.87 25.66 -8.19
C VAL A 181 12.94 26.89 -8.16
N PHE A 182 11.68 26.73 -8.53
CA PHE A 182 10.72 27.83 -8.54
C PHE A 182 10.48 28.41 -7.13
N ILE A 183 10.31 27.55 -6.13
CA ILE A 183 10.14 27.94 -4.74
C ILE A 183 11.40 28.66 -4.22
N ALA A 184 12.58 28.11 -4.47
CA ALA A 184 13.85 28.70 -4.04
C ALA A 184 14.08 30.09 -4.67
N THR A 185 13.77 30.25 -5.96
CA THR A 185 13.88 31.52 -6.67
C THR A 185 12.90 32.54 -6.11
N SER A 186 11.64 32.16 -5.85
CA SER A 186 10.63 33.04 -5.27
C SER A 186 11.00 33.50 -3.86
N LEU A 187 11.50 32.60 -3.02
CA LEU A 187 11.99 32.93 -1.68
C LEU A 187 13.21 33.85 -1.72
N GLY A 188 14.16 33.60 -2.62
CA GLY A 188 15.32 34.47 -2.84
C GLY A 188 14.95 35.86 -3.28
N PHE A 189 13.95 35.98 -4.17
CA PHE A 189 13.42 37.27 -4.61
C PHE A 189 12.76 38.06 -3.46
N LEU A 190 11.91 37.40 -2.67
CA LEU A 190 11.30 38.04 -1.48
C LEU A 190 12.35 38.46 -0.45
N ALA A 191 13.33 37.61 -0.18
CA ALA A 191 14.42 37.93 0.74
C ALA A 191 15.24 39.16 0.27
N SER A 192 15.51 39.29 -1.04
CA SER A 192 16.23 40.45 -1.59
C SER A 192 15.44 41.75 -1.43
N ILE A 193 14.14 41.73 -1.62
CA ILE A 193 13.28 42.90 -1.38
C ILE A 193 13.33 43.33 0.10
N ILE A 194 13.18 42.37 1.00
CA ILE A 194 13.25 42.64 2.46
C ILE A 194 14.62 43.26 2.84
N LEU A 195 15.72 42.70 2.30
CA LEU A 195 17.06 43.25 2.56
C LEU A 195 17.23 44.69 2.05
N ILE A 196 16.65 45.05 0.90
CA ILE A 196 16.68 46.40 0.36
C ILE A 196 15.93 47.34 1.32
N PHE A 197 14.71 46.99 1.76
CA PHE A 197 13.94 47.80 2.70
C PHE A 197 14.65 47.93 4.06
N LEU A 198 15.25 46.86 4.57
CA LEU A 198 16.04 46.90 5.80
C LEU A 198 17.25 47.84 5.68
N LYS A 199 17.99 47.74 4.55
CA LYS A 199 19.11 48.64 4.28
C LYS A 199 18.68 50.11 4.27
N ASP A 200 17.59 50.45 3.57
CA ASP A 200 17.11 51.82 3.47
C ASP A 200 16.57 52.36 4.78
N SER A 201 16.05 51.49 5.65
CA SER A 201 15.56 51.88 6.99
C SER A 201 16.67 51.97 8.05
N ILE A 202 17.66 51.08 8.01
CA ILE A 202 18.71 50.97 9.06
C ILE A 202 19.88 51.93 8.81
N VAL A 203 20.29 52.13 7.55
CA VAL A 203 21.45 53.01 7.20
C VAL A 203 21.27 54.45 7.68
N PRO A 204 20.12 55.12 7.53
CA PRO A 204 19.95 56.49 8.02
C PRO A 204 19.94 56.54 9.57
N ILE A 205 19.45 55.51 10.26
CA ILE A 205 19.46 55.43 11.72
C ILE A 205 20.88 55.31 12.24
N LEU A 206 21.69 54.45 11.66
CA LEU A 206 23.12 54.27 12.01
C LEU A 206 23.93 55.55 11.74
N LYS A 207 23.66 56.27 10.64
CA LYS A 207 24.30 57.55 10.34
C LYS A 207 23.94 58.64 11.39
N ARG A 208 22.70 58.69 11.88
CA ARG A 208 22.29 59.64 12.94
C ARG A 208 22.98 59.35 14.27
N LEU A 209 23.12 58.08 14.65
CA LEU A 209 23.77 57.66 15.88
C LEU A 209 25.30 57.98 15.87
N LYS A 210 25.95 57.93 14.71
CA LYS A 210 27.37 58.21 14.56
C LYS A 210 27.68 59.70 14.57
N PHE A 211 26.72 60.59 14.39
CA PHE A 211 26.84 62.06 14.46
C PHE A 211 26.47 62.64 15.83
N SER A 212 26.02 61.81 16.78
CA SER A 212 25.59 62.17 18.13
C SER A 212 26.63 61.76 19.22
N LEU A 213 27.77 61.21 18.82
CA LEU A 213 28.94 60.92 19.65
C LEU A 213 30.13 61.82 19.20
#